data_80f7196b38f2d491ae18c116cf22b075
#
_entry.id   80f7196b38f2d491ae18c116cf22b075
#
_cell.length_a   1.000
_cell.length_b   1.000
_cell.length_c   1.000
_cell.angle_alpha   90.00
_cell.angle_beta   90.00
_cell.angle_gamma   90.00
#
_symmetry.space_group_name_H-M   'P 1'
#
loop_
_entity.id
_entity.type
_entity.pdbx_description
1 polymer ?
#
loop_
_entity_poly.entity_id
_entity_poly.type
_entity_poly.pdbx_seq_one_letter_code
_entity_poly.pdbx_strand_id
1 'polypeptide(L)'
;MTRQELINEIFSKKTFLCVGLDTDTKKIPQHLLKEDDPIFAFNKQIIDATAPYCVAYKPNLAFYEAFGVKGIMAFEKTVTYLQEHYPNHFIIADAKRGDIGNTSAMYARTFFEEYDIDALTVAPYMGEDSVTPFLGYENKWVVLLALTSNKGSHDFQLTTDEQGTRLFEKVLTKSQEWGNKDNMMYVVGATQGEMFTDVRKLVPDHFLLVPGVGAQGGSLSEVCKYAMTKECGLLVNSSRGIIYASNGTDFAEVAAQKAKELQEQMAEELTKIG
;
A
#
# COMPACT_ATOMS: atom_id res chain seq x y z
N MET A 1 7.31 -11.19 -4.76
CA MET A 1 8.35 -10.24 -5.26
C MET A 1 9.36 -9.94 -4.16
N THR A 2 10.65 -10.07 -4.45
CA THR A 2 11.75 -9.74 -3.52
C THR A 2 11.97 -8.23 -3.41
N ARG A 3 12.71 -7.81 -2.37
CA ARG A 3 13.12 -6.40 -2.19
C ARG A 3 13.88 -5.87 -3.41
N GLN A 4 14.85 -6.65 -3.92
CA GLN A 4 15.66 -6.21 -5.05
C GLN A 4 14.85 -6.07 -6.34
N GLU A 5 13.90 -6.96 -6.58
CA GLU A 5 12.98 -6.86 -7.72
C GLU A 5 12.13 -5.59 -7.63
N LEU A 6 11.57 -5.28 -6.45
CA LEU A 6 10.81 -4.05 -6.25
C LEU A 6 11.67 -2.80 -6.50
N ILE A 7 12.90 -2.76 -5.98
CA ILE A 7 13.86 -1.67 -6.22
C ILE A 7 14.14 -1.53 -7.73
N ASN A 8 14.39 -2.64 -8.42
CA ASN A 8 14.66 -2.63 -9.86
C ASN A 8 13.47 -2.06 -10.66
N GLU A 9 12.24 -2.45 -10.32
CA GLU A 9 11.03 -1.92 -10.96
C GLU A 9 10.86 -0.40 -10.69
N ILE A 10 11.13 0.07 -9.47
CA ILE A 10 11.09 1.49 -9.10
C ILE A 10 12.03 2.32 -10.00
N PHE A 11 13.28 1.92 -10.11
CA PHE A 11 14.26 2.67 -10.91
C PHE A 11 14.05 2.51 -12.41
N SER A 12 13.62 1.34 -12.88
CA SER A 12 13.31 1.08 -14.29
C SER A 12 12.13 1.93 -14.77
N LYS A 13 11.04 1.96 -14.00
CA LYS A 13 9.83 2.73 -14.33
C LYS A 13 9.91 4.20 -13.87
N LYS A 14 10.95 4.55 -13.13
CA LYS A 14 11.16 5.89 -12.53
C LYS A 14 9.95 6.34 -11.71
N THR A 15 9.40 5.45 -10.92
CA THR A 15 8.23 5.70 -10.09
C THR A 15 8.23 4.79 -8.87
N PHE A 16 7.68 5.27 -7.76
CA PHE A 16 7.36 4.50 -6.56
C PHE A 16 5.88 4.64 -6.20
N LEU A 17 5.06 4.86 -7.24
CA LEU A 17 3.62 4.99 -7.12
C LEU A 17 2.98 3.62 -6.87
N CYS A 18 2.12 3.57 -5.87
CA CYS A 18 1.17 2.50 -5.60
C CYS A 18 -0.24 3.01 -5.88
N VAL A 19 -0.95 2.43 -6.84
CA VAL A 19 -2.33 2.81 -7.16
C VAL A 19 -3.29 2.03 -6.26
N GLY A 20 -4.08 2.75 -5.47
CA GLY A 20 -5.11 2.15 -4.63
C GLY A 20 -6.37 1.82 -5.43
N LEU A 21 -6.87 0.60 -5.31
CA LEU A 21 -8.10 0.12 -5.93
C LEU A 21 -9.24 0.05 -4.89
N ASP A 22 -9.64 1.23 -4.39
CA ASP A 22 -10.69 1.40 -3.39
C ASP A 22 -12.04 1.62 -4.13
N THR A 23 -12.51 0.61 -4.86
CA THR A 23 -13.59 0.72 -5.84
C THR A 23 -14.96 0.73 -5.20
N ASP A 24 -15.63 1.88 -5.24
CA ASP A 24 -16.99 2.10 -4.75
C ASP A 24 -17.96 2.23 -5.95
N THR A 25 -18.93 1.34 -6.08
CA THR A 25 -19.92 1.35 -7.17
C THR A 25 -20.75 2.61 -7.24
N LYS A 26 -20.78 3.43 -6.17
CA LYS A 26 -21.44 4.73 -6.16
C LYS A 26 -20.64 5.83 -6.86
N LYS A 27 -19.37 5.59 -7.16
CA LYS A 27 -18.42 6.57 -7.71
C LYS A 27 -17.89 6.21 -9.09
N ILE A 28 -18.04 4.95 -9.51
CA ILE A 28 -17.64 4.54 -10.85
C ILE A 28 -18.57 5.09 -11.94
N PRO A 29 -18.12 5.19 -13.21
CA PRO A 29 -18.95 5.62 -14.32
C PRO A 29 -20.22 4.79 -14.49
N GLN A 30 -21.35 5.48 -14.71
CA GLN A 30 -22.68 4.87 -14.75
C GLN A 30 -22.83 3.76 -15.80
N HIS A 31 -22.11 3.84 -16.91
CA HIS A 31 -22.17 2.81 -17.96
C HIS A 31 -21.63 1.48 -17.48
N LEU A 32 -20.67 1.46 -16.57
CA LEU A 32 -20.08 0.23 -16.01
C LEU A 32 -21.02 -0.50 -15.05
N LEU A 33 -22.02 0.19 -14.49
CA LEU A 33 -23.02 -0.46 -13.62
C LEU A 33 -23.90 -1.47 -14.35
N LYS A 34 -23.84 -1.52 -15.67
CA LYS A 34 -24.55 -2.48 -16.52
C LYS A 34 -23.75 -3.75 -16.80
N GLU A 35 -22.48 -3.76 -16.44
CA GLU A 35 -21.62 -4.94 -16.54
C GLU A 35 -22.01 -5.99 -15.51
N ASP A 36 -21.75 -7.27 -15.80
CA ASP A 36 -22.01 -8.36 -14.85
C ASP A 36 -21.21 -8.23 -13.57
N ASP A 37 -20.00 -7.67 -13.66
CA ASP A 37 -19.10 -7.39 -12.55
C ASP A 37 -18.53 -5.96 -12.67
N PRO A 38 -19.28 -4.94 -12.20
CA PRO A 38 -18.89 -3.54 -12.35
C PRO A 38 -17.57 -3.19 -11.67
N ILE A 39 -17.27 -3.84 -10.54
CA ILE A 39 -16.04 -3.59 -9.77
C ILE A 39 -14.84 -4.07 -10.58
N PHE A 40 -14.88 -5.29 -11.09
CA PHE A 40 -13.80 -5.82 -11.90
C PHE A 40 -13.67 -5.08 -13.24
N ALA A 41 -14.78 -4.76 -13.90
CA ALA A 41 -14.76 -4.01 -15.17
C ALA A 41 -14.11 -2.62 -15.01
N PHE A 42 -14.36 -1.95 -13.89
CA PHE A 42 -13.69 -0.70 -13.54
C PHE A 42 -12.21 -0.90 -13.25
N ASN A 43 -11.87 -1.85 -12.35
CA ASN A 43 -10.49 -2.11 -11.95
C ASN A 43 -9.62 -2.48 -13.15
N LYS A 44 -10.12 -3.33 -14.03
CA LYS A 44 -9.42 -3.75 -15.25
C LYS A 44 -9.00 -2.54 -16.09
N GLN A 45 -9.92 -1.63 -16.38
CA GLN A 45 -9.61 -0.45 -17.19
C GLN A 45 -8.67 0.53 -16.47
N ILE A 46 -8.79 0.69 -15.16
CA ILE A 46 -7.83 1.49 -14.37
C ILE A 46 -6.44 0.86 -14.42
N ILE A 47 -6.33 -0.45 -14.23
CA ILE A 47 -5.06 -1.18 -14.27
C ILE A 47 -4.40 -1.01 -15.64
N ASP A 48 -5.12 -1.31 -16.72
CA ASP A 48 -4.63 -1.21 -18.10
C ASP A 48 -4.09 0.21 -18.41
N ALA A 49 -4.77 1.23 -17.90
CA ALA A 49 -4.42 2.63 -18.15
C ALA A 49 -3.24 3.13 -17.26
N THR A 50 -3.09 2.62 -16.05
CA THR A 50 -2.13 3.16 -15.07
C THR A 50 -0.86 2.31 -14.91
N ALA A 51 -0.83 1.07 -15.37
CA ALA A 51 0.29 0.14 -15.20
C ALA A 51 1.65 0.68 -15.70
N PRO A 52 1.74 1.48 -16.78
CA PRO A 52 3.02 2.07 -17.19
C PRO A 52 3.59 3.08 -16.18
N TYR A 53 2.77 3.62 -15.30
CA TYR A 53 3.10 4.75 -14.42
C TYR A 53 3.23 4.38 -12.96
N CYS A 54 3.02 3.12 -12.57
CA CYS A 54 3.12 2.66 -11.19
C CYS A 54 3.91 1.35 -11.08
N VAL A 55 4.34 1.02 -9.86
CA VAL A 55 5.03 -0.24 -9.54
C VAL A 55 4.20 -1.17 -8.67
N ALA A 56 3.11 -0.66 -8.10
CA ALA A 56 2.29 -1.44 -7.18
C ALA A 56 0.80 -1.12 -7.32
N TYR A 57 -0.01 -2.10 -6.97
CA TYR A 57 -1.46 -1.96 -6.79
C TYR A 57 -1.88 -2.39 -5.40
N LYS A 58 -2.80 -1.65 -4.83
CA LYS A 58 -3.28 -1.91 -3.46
C LYS A 58 -4.81 -1.94 -3.41
N PRO A 59 -5.45 -3.09 -3.71
CA PRO A 59 -6.86 -3.27 -3.44
C PRO A 59 -7.13 -3.22 -1.93
N ASN A 60 -8.11 -2.40 -1.53
CA ASN A 60 -8.55 -2.27 -0.14
C ASN A 60 -9.75 -3.18 0.10
N LEU A 61 -9.55 -4.23 0.90
CA LEU A 61 -10.53 -5.30 1.12
C LEU A 61 -11.88 -4.79 1.61
N ALA A 62 -11.94 -3.71 2.39
CA ALA A 62 -13.21 -3.15 2.86
C ALA A 62 -14.18 -2.79 1.72
N PHE A 63 -13.64 -2.34 0.56
CA PHE A 63 -14.45 -2.00 -0.62
C PHE A 63 -14.95 -3.23 -1.39
N TYR A 64 -14.37 -4.38 -1.15
CA TYR A 64 -14.81 -5.66 -1.73
C TYR A 64 -15.68 -6.44 -0.75
N GLU A 65 -15.28 -6.58 0.49
CA GLU A 65 -16.04 -7.27 1.55
C GLU A 65 -17.43 -6.64 1.76
N ALA A 66 -17.58 -5.33 1.56
CA ALA A 66 -18.86 -4.63 1.63
C ALA A 66 -19.92 -5.14 0.62
N PHE A 67 -19.50 -5.83 -0.43
CA PHE A 67 -20.36 -6.44 -1.44
C PHE A 67 -20.54 -7.95 -1.27
N GLY A 68 -20.09 -8.52 -0.13
CA GLY A 68 -20.20 -9.95 0.18
C GLY A 68 -19.46 -10.81 -0.84
N VAL A 69 -20.04 -11.97 -1.18
CA VAL A 69 -19.40 -12.95 -2.08
C VAL A 69 -19.06 -12.33 -3.45
N LYS A 70 -19.94 -11.50 -4.01
CA LYS A 70 -19.67 -10.84 -5.30
C LYS A 70 -18.45 -9.92 -5.24
N GLY A 71 -18.28 -9.19 -4.15
CA GLY A 71 -17.11 -8.34 -3.97
C GLY A 71 -15.83 -9.16 -3.81
N ILE A 72 -15.86 -10.26 -3.07
CA ILE A 72 -14.71 -11.17 -2.94
C ILE A 72 -14.34 -11.79 -4.29
N MET A 73 -15.31 -12.18 -5.10
CA MET A 73 -15.06 -12.66 -6.47
C MET A 73 -14.43 -11.57 -7.36
N ALA A 74 -14.89 -10.32 -7.24
CA ALA A 74 -14.29 -9.20 -7.96
C ALA A 74 -12.84 -8.91 -7.51
N PHE A 75 -12.55 -9.07 -6.21
CA PHE A 75 -11.19 -8.99 -5.68
C PHE A 75 -10.30 -10.07 -6.28
N GLU A 76 -10.72 -11.34 -6.23
CA GLU A 76 -9.99 -12.47 -6.79
C GLU A 76 -9.70 -12.27 -8.29
N LYS A 77 -10.72 -11.91 -9.09
CA LYS A 77 -10.53 -11.58 -10.51
C LYS A 77 -9.54 -10.44 -10.73
N THR A 78 -9.57 -9.41 -9.90
CA THR A 78 -8.66 -8.26 -9.98
C THR A 78 -7.21 -8.69 -9.72
N VAL A 79 -6.99 -9.52 -8.69
CA VAL A 79 -5.67 -10.05 -8.36
C VAL A 79 -5.16 -10.97 -9.46
N THR A 80 -5.97 -11.92 -9.91
CA THR A 80 -5.63 -12.83 -11.02
C THR A 80 -5.27 -12.05 -12.28
N TYR A 81 -6.06 -11.02 -12.61
CA TYR A 81 -5.79 -10.17 -13.77
C TYR A 81 -4.43 -9.45 -13.68
N LEU A 82 -4.08 -8.93 -12.50
CA LEU A 82 -2.77 -8.33 -12.25
C LEU A 82 -1.64 -9.35 -12.43
N GLN A 83 -1.77 -10.54 -11.87
CA GLN A 83 -0.75 -11.59 -11.95
C GLN A 83 -0.53 -12.09 -13.39
N GLU A 84 -1.59 -12.24 -14.16
CA GLU A 84 -1.51 -12.74 -15.54
C GLU A 84 -1.00 -11.70 -16.53
N HIS A 85 -1.39 -10.44 -16.39
CA HIS A 85 -1.12 -9.39 -17.40
C HIS A 85 -0.03 -8.42 -16.96
N TYR A 86 0.20 -8.28 -15.65
CA TYR A 86 1.15 -7.31 -15.08
C TYR A 86 2.03 -7.93 -13.97
N PRO A 87 2.73 -9.07 -14.24
CA PRO A 87 3.43 -9.87 -13.23
C PRO A 87 4.56 -9.13 -12.50
N ASN A 88 5.02 -8.00 -13.05
CA ASN A 88 6.07 -7.17 -12.45
C ASN A 88 5.51 -6.05 -11.55
N HIS A 89 4.21 -6.07 -11.23
CA HIS A 89 3.65 -5.14 -10.26
C HIS A 89 3.50 -5.79 -8.89
N PHE A 90 3.91 -5.05 -7.86
CA PHE A 90 3.78 -5.46 -6.47
C PHE A 90 2.33 -5.34 -6.01
N ILE A 91 1.74 -6.42 -5.50
CA ILE A 91 0.34 -6.46 -5.08
C ILE A 91 0.24 -6.44 -3.56
N ILE A 92 -0.42 -5.41 -3.02
CA ILE A 92 -0.63 -5.25 -1.59
C ILE A 92 -2.12 -5.46 -1.26
N ALA A 93 -2.47 -6.47 -0.49
CA ALA A 93 -3.80 -6.57 0.08
C ALA A 93 -3.91 -5.63 1.29
N ASP A 94 -4.71 -4.56 1.15
CA ASP A 94 -4.97 -3.66 2.27
C ASP A 94 -6.15 -4.18 3.10
N ALA A 95 -5.87 -5.19 3.92
CA ALA A 95 -6.86 -5.93 4.70
C ALA A 95 -6.78 -5.67 6.21
N LYS A 96 -5.66 -5.14 6.68
CA LYS A 96 -5.40 -4.83 8.10
C LYS A 96 -5.76 -6.00 9.02
N ARG A 97 -5.27 -7.19 8.64
CA ARG A 97 -5.49 -8.41 9.43
C ARG A 97 -4.62 -8.39 10.68
N GLY A 98 -4.99 -9.20 11.66
CA GLY A 98 -4.28 -9.38 12.90
C GLY A 98 -5.17 -10.17 13.84
N ASP A 99 -4.66 -11.33 14.27
CA ASP A 99 -5.27 -12.21 15.25
C ASP A 99 -4.12 -13.04 15.87
N ILE A 100 -4.39 -13.90 16.82
CA ILE A 100 -3.35 -14.69 17.48
C ILE A 100 -3.18 -16.07 16.85
N GLY A 101 -1.93 -16.55 16.84
CA GLY A 101 -1.59 -17.93 16.55
C GLY A 101 -2.23 -18.49 15.27
N ASN A 102 -2.99 -19.57 15.42
CA ASN A 102 -3.61 -20.29 14.30
C ASN A 102 -4.58 -19.44 13.48
N THR A 103 -5.29 -18.49 14.07
CA THR A 103 -6.21 -17.62 13.33
C THR A 103 -5.43 -16.69 12.38
N SER A 104 -4.34 -16.08 12.87
CA SER A 104 -3.43 -15.31 12.00
C SER A 104 -2.83 -16.16 10.88
N ALA A 105 -2.44 -17.41 11.17
CA ALA A 105 -1.94 -18.34 10.16
C ALA A 105 -2.98 -18.63 9.06
N MET A 106 -4.27 -18.74 9.39
CA MET A 106 -5.33 -18.89 8.40
C MET A 106 -5.50 -17.66 7.52
N TYR A 107 -5.37 -16.45 8.06
CA TYR A 107 -5.33 -15.22 7.25
C TYR A 107 -4.10 -15.18 6.35
N ALA A 108 -2.92 -15.54 6.88
CA ALA A 108 -1.69 -15.59 6.09
C ALA A 108 -1.81 -16.55 4.90
N ARG A 109 -2.34 -17.75 5.15
CA ARG A 109 -2.64 -18.74 4.11
C ARG A 109 -3.56 -18.16 3.02
N THR A 110 -4.64 -17.49 3.40
CA THR A 110 -5.59 -16.90 2.45
C THR A 110 -4.89 -15.96 1.47
N PHE A 111 -4.07 -15.04 1.99
CA PHE A 111 -3.46 -14.02 1.13
C PHE A 111 -2.19 -14.50 0.43
N PHE A 112 -1.38 -15.34 1.05
CA PHE A 112 -0.08 -15.73 0.52
C PHE A 112 -0.08 -17.07 -0.22
N GLU A 113 -1.03 -17.99 0.08
CA GLU A 113 -1.14 -19.25 -0.64
C GLU A 113 -2.31 -19.25 -1.64
N GLU A 114 -3.53 -18.90 -1.20
CA GLU A 114 -4.72 -18.98 -2.06
C GLU A 114 -4.74 -17.85 -3.12
N TYR A 115 -4.45 -16.60 -2.72
CA TYR A 115 -4.41 -15.45 -3.65
C TYR A 115 -3.01 -15.14 -4.19
N ASP A 116 -1.98 -15.72 -3.63
CA ASP A 116 -0.55 -15.51 -3.99
C ASP A 116 -0.13 -14.03 -4.06
N ILE A 117 -0.67 -13.20 -3.17
CA ILE A 117 -0.38 -11.75 -3.08
C ILE A 117 1.01 -11.51 -2.50
N ASP A 118 1.70 -10.44 -2.92
CA ASP A 118 3.05 -10.12 -2.44
C ASP A 118 3.08 -9.59 -1.01
N ALA A 119 2.10 -8.78 -0.61
CA ALA A 119 2.11 -8.11 0.68
C ALA A 119 0.73 -7.96 1.31
N LEU A 120 0.69 -7.96 2.64
CA LEU A 120 -0.54 -7.81 3.42
C LEU A 120 -0.35 -6.76 4.52
N THR A 121 -1.31 -5.83 4.65
CA THR A 121 -1.33 -4.92 5.79
C THR A 121 -1.78 -5.65 7.06
N VAL A 122 -1.01 -5.47 8.14
CA VAL A 122 -1.20 -6.16 9.43
C VAL A 122 -1.22 -5.14 10.56
N ALA A 123 -2.09 -5.35 11.55
CA ALA A 123 -2.20 -4.53 12.73
C ALA A 123 -1.39 -5.14 13.89
N PRO A 124 -0.48 -4.39 14.54
CA PRO A 124 0.41 -4.92 15.57
C PRO A 124 -0.17 -4.92 16.99
N TYR A 125 -1.38 -4.45 17.21
CA TYR A 125 -1.91 -4.15 18.53
C TYR A 125 -1.90 -5.35 19.50
N MET A 126 -2.08 -6.58 18.99
CA MET A 126 -2.03 -7.80 19.80
C MET A 126 -0.60 -8.37 19.96
N GLY A 127 0.43 -7.68 19.49
CA GLY A 127 1.83 -8.05 19.67
C GLY A 127 2.37 -9.06 18.65
N GLU A 128 3.46 -9.75 19.03
CA GLU A 128 4.22 -10.66 18.16
C GLU A 128 3.36 -11.76 17.55
N ASP A 129 2.52 -12.39 18.34
CA ASP A 129 1.66 -13.51 17.92
C ASP A 129 0.71 -13.14 16.78
N SER A 130 0.41 -11.86 16.62
CA SER A 130 -0.46 -11.36 15.55
C SER A 130 0.27 -11.04 14.25
N VAL A 131 1.59 -10.99 14.27
CA VAL A 131 2.44 -10.57 13.14
C VAL A 131 3.31 -11.71 12.60
N THR A 132 3.95 -12.48 13.48
CA THR A 132 4.90 -13.53 13.07
C THR A 132 4.32 -14.62 12.16
N PRO A 133 3.03 -15.02 12.26
CA PRO A 133 2.46 -15.99 11.33
C PRO A 133 2.49 -15.56 9.85
N PHE A 134 2.56 -14.25 9.59
CA PHE A 134 2.67 -13.72 8.22
C PHE A 134 4.11 -13.64 7.70
N LEU A 135 5.12 -13.78 8.56
CA LEU A 135 6.53 -13.64 8.20
C LEU A 135 7.19 -14.96 7.75
N GLY A 136 6.48 -16.07 7.85
CA GLY A 136 6.99 -17.40 7.49
C GLY A 136 6.97 -17.73 5.99
N TYR A 137 6.59 -16.80 5.13
CA TYR A 137 6.41 -17.02 3.69
C TYR A 137 7.54 -16.38 2.89
N GLU A 138 8.17 -17.16 2.03
CA GLU A 138 9.27 -16.69 1.18
C GLU A 138 8.79 -15.66 0.17
N ASN A 139 9.53 -14.56 0.02
CA ASN A 139 9.24 -13.45 -0.90
C ASN A 139 7.87 -12.77 -0.66
N LYS A 140 7.29 -12.92 0.54
CA LYS A 140 6.07 -12.24 0.97
C LYS A 140 6.41 -11.19 2.02
N TRP A 141 5.52 -10.18 2.14
CA TRP A 141 5.79 -9.03 2.97
C TRP A 141 4.64 -8.73 3.94
N VAL A 142 5.02 -8.38 5.15
CA VAL A 142 4.12 -7.73 6.12
C VAL A 142 4.23 -6.22 5.94
N VAL A 143 3.10 -5.55 5.76
CA VAL A 143 2.98 -4.10 5.80
C VAL A 143 2.38 -3.72 7.15
N LEU A 144 3.24 -3.45 8.13
CA LEU A 144 2.84 -3.24 9.51
C LEU A 144 2.36 -1.81 9.76
N LEU A 145 1.20 -1.65 10.41
CA LEU A 145 0.71 -0.33 10.79
C LEU A 145 1.60 0.26 11.89
N ALA A 146 2.16 1.44 11.65
CA ALA A 146 2.97 2.16 12.63
C ALA A 146 2.39 3.52 12.98
N LEU A 147 2.42 4.49 12.05
CA LEU A 147 1.92 5.84 12.28
C LEU A 147 0.96 6.23 11.15
N THR A 148 -0.31 6.41 11.47
CA THR A 148 -1.35 6.72 10.49
C THR A 148 -1.67 8.21 10.44
N SER A 149 -2.31 8.70 9.36
CA SER A 149 -2.58 10.12 9.14
C SER A 149 -3.92 10.61 9.70
N ASN A 150 -4.77 9.71 10.18
CA ASN A 150 -6.08 10.06 10.73
C ASN A 150 -5.96 10.71 12.12
N LYS A 151 -6.92 11.58 12.46
CA LYS A 151 -6.94 12.28 13.75
C LYS A 151 -6.91 11.32 14.96
N GLY A 152 -7.59 10.18 14.87
CA GLY A 152 -7.62 9.16 15.93
C GLY A 152 -6.26 8.47 16.21
N SER A 153 -5.22 8.71 15.39
CA SER A 153 -3.86 8.24 15.70
C SER A 153 -3.33 8.79 17.02
N HIS A 154 -3.81 9.97 17.43
CA HIS A 154 -3.46 10.62 18.69
C HIS A 154 -3.98 9.86 19.92
N ASP A 155 -5.01 9.03 19.78
CA ASP A 155 -5.59 8.31 20.91
C ASP A 155 -4.63 7.25 21.48
N PHE A 156 -3.79 6.66 20.63
CA PHE A 156 -2.85 5.59 21.00
C PHE A 156 -1.44 5.79 20.44
N GLN A 157 -1.28 6.04 19.15
CA GLN A 157 0.02 5.96 18.46
C GLN A 157 1.04 6.98 19.00
N LEU A 158 0.56 8.13 19.48
CA LEU A 158 1.39 9.21 20.03
C LEU A 158 1.46 9.22 21.56
N THR A 159 0.80 8.30 22.24
CA THR A 159 0.95 8.15 23.70
C THR A 159 2.37 7.71 24.04
N THR A 160 2.91 8.23 25.15
CA THR A 160 4.27 7.95 25.61
C THR A 160 4.30 7.08 26.84
N ASP A 161 5.36 6.30 26.98
CA ASP A 161 5.70 5.63 28.25
C ASP A 161 6.43 6.58 29.23
N GLU A 162 6.87 6.03 30.36
CA GLU A 162 7.63 6.75 31.40
C GLU A 162 8.98 7.28 30.88
N GLN A 163 9.54 6.69 29.84
CA GLN A 163 10.79 7.10 29.19
C GLN A 163 10.56 8.12 28.07
N GLY A 164 9.29 8.46 27.77
CA GLY A 164 8.91 9.38 26.71
C GLY A 164 8.87 8.75 25.31
N THR A 165 9.00 7.43 25.20
CA THR A 165 8.92 6.70 23.92
C THR A 165 7.47 6.59 23.47
N ARG A 166 7.16 7.05 22.26
CA ARG A 166 5.80 6.97 21.69
C ARG A 166 5.43 5.54 21.29
N LEU A 167 4.14 5.20 21.32
CA LEU A 167 3.69 3.84 21.00
C LEU A 167 4.13 3.41 19.60
N PHE A 168 4.01 4.26 18.59
CA PHE A 168 4.45 3.91 17.23
C PHE A 168 5.96 3.62 17.14
N GLU A 169 6.78 4.31 17.94
CA GLU A 169 8.23 4.05 18.02
C GLU A 169 8.52 2.69 18.64
N LYS A 170 7.75 2.31 19.64
CA LYS A 170 7.83 0.94 20.23
C LYS A 170 7.46 -0.12 19.20
N VAL A 171 6.41 0.11 18.39
CA VAL A 171 6.04 -0.79 17.30
C VAL A 171 7.18 -0.93 16.31
N LEU A 172 7.77 0.18 15.84
CA LEU A 172 8.89 0.17 14.90
C LEU A 172 10.11 -0.56 15.47
N THR A 173 10.45 -0.32 16.73
CA THR A 173 11.61 -0.92 17.36
C THR A 173 11.40 -2.41 17.62
N LYS A 174 10.27 -2.76 18.25
CA LYS A 174 10.00 -4.14 18.66
C LYS A 174 9.80 -5.09 17.48
N SER A 175 9.14 -4.64 16.43
CA SER A 175 8.84 -5.48 15.26
C SER A 175 10.09 -5.88 14.47
N GLN A 176 11.21 -5.16 14.60
CA GLN A 176 12.49 -5.57 13.99
C GLN A 176 13.10 -6.82 14.63
N GLU A 177 12.62 -7.23 15.81
CA GLU A 177 12.98 -8.53 16.38
C GLU A 177 12.23 -9.68 15.70
N TRP A 178 11.11 -9.40 15.02
CA TRP A 178 10.24 -10.39 14.38
C TRP A 178 10.51 -10.55 12.89
N GLY A 179 10.78 -9.45 12.20
CA GLY A 179 11.03 -9.38 10.76
C GLY A 179 12.21 -8.45 10.44
N ASN A 180 12.48 -8.29 9.15
CA ASN A 180 13.59 -7.47 8.68
C ASN A 180 13.18 -6.65 7.43
N LYS A 181 14.12 -5.88 6.89
CA LYS A 181 13.88 -4.99 5.73
C LYS A 181 13.48 -5.72 4.43
N ASP A 182 13.64 -7.04 4.36
CA ASP A 182 13.36 -7.83 3.15
C ASP A 182 11.97 -8.49 3.20
N ASN A 183 11.31 -8.50 4.37
CA ASN A 183 9.99 -9.10 4.55
C ASN A 183 9.01 -8.23 5.36
N MET A 184 9.43 -7.03 5.79
CA MET A 184 8.59 -6.10 6.54
C MET A 184 8.75 -4.67 6.05
N MET A 185 7.65 -3.98 5.85
CA MET A 185 7.57 -2.54 5.62
C MET A 185 6.51 -1.93 6.55
N TYR A 186 6.48 -0.61 6.66
CA TYR A 186 5.63 0.08 7.62
C TYR A 186 4.69 1.08 6.94
N VAL A 187 3.46 1.17 7.45
CA VAL A 187 2.54 2.25 7.06
C VAL A 187 2.88 3.50 7.86
N VAL A 188 3.23 4.58 7.15
CA VAL A 188 3.43 5.91 7.72
C VAL A 188 2.70 6.94 6.89
N GLY A 189 1.74 7.64 7.47
CA GLY A 189 0.88 8.60 6.76
C GLY A 189 1.63 9.82 6.23
N ALA A 190 1.30 10.27 5.03
CA ALA A 190 1.98 11.39 4.34
C ALA A 190 1.88 12.75 5.05
N THR A 191 0.93 12.91 5.98
CA THR A 191 0.73 14.16 6.74
C THR A 191 1.63 14.27 7.96
N GLN A 192 2.51 13.28 8.19
CA GLN A 192 3.36 13.24 9.40
C GLN A 192 4.64 14.09 9.31
N GLY A 193 4.92 14.70 8.14
CA GLY A 193 5.98 15.70 7.99
C GLY A 193 7.33 15.29 8.59
N GLU A 194 7.86 16.10 9.52
CA GLU A 194 9.16 15.87 10.16
C GLU A 194 9.24 14.56 10.98
N MET A 195 8.11 13.96 11.37
CA MET A 195 8.11 12.69 12.08
C MET A 195 8.69 11.53 11.24
N PHE A 196 8.72 11.67 9.91
CA PHE A 196 9.47 10.75 9.06
C PHE A 196 10.96 10.67 9.43
N THR A 197 11.55 11.75 9.92
CA THR A 197 12.94 11.75 10.41
C THR A 197 13.10 10.81 11.61
N ASP A 198 12.16 10.82 12.53
CA ASP A 198 12.18 9.92 13.69
C ASP A 198 11.94 8.47 13.26
N VAL A 199 11.01 8.24 12.35
CA VAL A 199 10.78 6.91 11.75
C VAL A 199 12.07 6.38 11.11
N ARG A 200 12.77 7.20 10.30
CA ARG A 200 14.00 6.77 9.62
C ARG A 200 15.18 6.50 10.56
N LYS A 201 15.26 7.18 11.70
CA LYS A 201 16.26 6.83 12.74
C LYS A 201 16.06 5.41 13.28
N LEU A 202 14.82 4.95 13.37
CA LEU A 202 14.48 3.63 13.88
C LEU A 202 14.52 2.55 12.80
N VAL A 203 14.06 2.86 11.60
CA VAL A 203 13.94 1.91 10.47
C VAL A 203 14.58 2.48 9.20
N PRO A 204 15.92 2.66 9.18
CA PRO A 204 16.62 3.38 8.12
C PRO A 204 16.46 2.74 6.73
N ASP A 205 16.37 1.42 6.66
CA ASP A 205 16.42 0.66 5.40
C ASP A 205 15.08 0.02 5.00
N HIS A 206 14.06 0.07 5.86
CA HIS A 206 12.77 -0.53 5.55
C HIS A 206 11.98 0.31 4.53
N PHE A 207 11.21 -0.35 3.68
CA PHE A 207 10.22 0.36 2.87
C PHE A 207 9.11 0.95 3.75
N LEU A 208 8.62 2.12 3.34
CA LEU A 208 7.44 2.75 3.94
C LEU A 208 6.32 2.80 2.90
N LEU A 209 5.17 2.27 3.25
CA LEU A 209 3.93 2.52 2.51
C LEU A 209 3.34 3.83 3.04
N VAL A 210 3.25 4.83 2.16
CA VAL A 210 2.86 6.20 2.53
C VAL A 210 1.53 6.58 1.89
N PRO A 211 0.40 6.35 2.57
CA PRO A 211 -0.90 6.81 2.09
C PRO A 211 -1.12 8.30 2.38
N GLY A 212 -1.96 8.96 1.56
CA GLY A 212 -2.48 10.30 1.83
C GLY A 212 -1.77 11.44 1.09
N VAL A 213 -0.85 11.15 0.18
CA VAL A 213 -0.27 12.17 -0.71
C VAL A 213 -1.37 12.75 -1.62
N GLY A 214 -1.43 14.06 -1.73
CA GLY A 214 -2.44 14.80 -2.49
C GLY A 214 -3.80 14.83 -1.82
N ALA A 215 -4.55 13.74 -1.88
CA ALA A 215 -5.96 13.68 -1.45
C ALA A 215 -6.21 13.94 0.04
N GLN A 216 -5.21 13.79 0.91
CA GLN A 216 -5.28 14.09 2.35
C GLN A 216 -4.36 15.25 2.76
N GLY A 217 -3.82 16.00 1.78
CA GLY A 217 -2.97 17.17 2.02
C GLY A 217 -1.49 16.86 2.23
N GLY A 218 -1.05 15.60 2.11
CA GLY A 218 0.37 15.23 2.16
C GLY A 218 1.13 15.70 0.91
N SER A 219 2.34 16.25 1.10
CA SER A 219 3.22 16.68 0.03
C SER A 219 4.20 15.58 -0.36
N LEU A 220 4.27 15.22 -1.65
CA LEU A 220 5.24 14.25 -2.15
C LEU A 220 6.68 14.69 -1.86
N SER A 221 7.00 15.96 -2.11
CA SER A 221 8.35 16.50 -1.90
C SER A 221 8.77 16.48 -0.43
N GLU A 222 7.84 16.73 0.51
CA GLU A 222 8.13 16.61 1.94
C GLU A 222 8.38 15.16 2.35
N VAL A 223 7.55 14.22 1.87
CA VAL A 223 7.76 12.80 2.12
C VAL A 223 9.14 12.37 1.61
N CYS A 224 9.50 12.74 0.38
CA CYS A 224 10.81 12.43 -0.19
C CYS A 224 11.96 13.05 0.61
N LYS A 225 11.83 14.33 0.97
CA LYS A 225 12.85 15.06 1.75
C LYS A 225 13.22 14.36 3.06
N TYR A 226 12.24 13.83 3.79
CA TYR A 226 12.45 13.28 5.12
C TYR A 226 12.55 11.75 5.17
N ALA A 227 12.01 11.07 4.15
CA ALA A 227 11.85 9.62 4.22
C ALA A 227 12.52 8.82 3.09
N MET A 228 12.94 9.47 1.98
CA MET A 228 13.59 8.77 0.89
C MET A 228 14.99 8.28 1.27
N THR A 229 15.34 7.08 0.85
CA THR A 229 16.66 6.48 1.05
C THR A 229 17.40 6.33 -0.29
N LYS A 230 18.66 5.87 -0.27
CA LYS A 230 19.42 5.58 -1.51
C LYS A 230 18.76 4.53 -2.40
N GLU A 231 17.98 3.63 -1.83
CA GLU A 231 17.20 2.61 -2.53
C GLU A 231 15.73 3.02 -2.74
N CYS A 232 15.43 4.33 -2.73
CA CYS A 232 14.10 4.90 -2.64
C CYS A 232 13.44 4.65 -1.27
N GLY A 233 13.17 3.40 -0.90
CA GLY A 233 12.58 3.00 0.39
C GLY A 233 11.13 3.45 0.60
N LEU A 234 10.43 3.86 -0.46
CA LEU A 234 9.07 4.39 -0.41
C LEU A 234 8.16 3.69 -1.42
N LEU A 235 6.91 3.45 -1.00
CA LEU A 235 5.77 3.23 -1.88
C LEU A 235 4.70 4.26 -1.51
N VAL A 236 4.46 5.23 -2.37
CA VAL A 236 3.47 6.29 -2.15
C VAL A 236 2.13 5.85 -2.72
N ASN A 237 1.12 5.68 -1.84
CA ASN A 237 -0.20 5.26 -2.27
C ASN A 237 -1.09 6.45 -2.61
N SER A 238 -1.59 6.48 -3.84
CA SER A 238 -2.65 7.36 -4.31
C SER A 238 -3.82 6.53 -4.83
N SER A 239 -5.03 6.84 -4.38
CA SER A 239 -6.26 6.15 -4.76
C SER A 239 -7.24 7.12 -5.41
N ARG A 240 -8.05 7.81 -4.63
CA ARG A 240 -9.15 8.67 -5.10
C ARG A 240 -8.74 9.72 -6.14
N GLY A 241 -7.55 10.29 -5.99
CA GLY A 241 -7.01 11.30 -6.92
C GLY A 241 -6.69 10.75 -8.31
N ILE A 242 -6.58 9.44 -8.44
CA ILE A 242 -6.33 8.73 -9.71
C ILE A 242 -7.64 8.10 -10.20
N ILE A 243 -8.18 7.14 -9.44
CA ILE A 243 -9.26 6.28 -9.94
C ILE A 243 -10.61 6.99 -10.09
N TYR A 244 -10.81 8.12 -9.41
CA TYR A 244 -12.02 8.95 -9.47
C TYR A 244 -11.76 10.36 -10.02
N ALA A 245 -10.69 10.54 -10.79
CA ALA A 245 -10.35 11.83 -11.40
C ALA A 245 -11.36 12.25 -12.49
N SER A 246 -12.05 11.30 -13.10
CA SER A 246 -13.23 11.50 -13.96
C SER A 246 -14.29 10.43 -13.65
N ASN A 247 -15.56 10.75 -13.88
CA ASN A 247 -16.69 9.83 -13.83
C ASN A 247 -17.37 9.63 -15.20
N GLY A 248 -16.75 10.16 -16.28
CA GLY A 248 -17.17 10.02 -17.65
C GLY A 248 -16.69 8.73 -18.30
N THR A 249 -16.87 8.64 -19.62
CA THR A 249 -16.36 7.53 -20.43
C THR A 249 -14.83 7.56 -20.59
N ASP A 250 -14.23 8.71 -20.30
CA ASP A 250 -12.80 9.01 -20.35
C ASP A 250 -12.06 8.69 -19.03
N PHE A 251 -12.73 8.07 -18.07
CA PHE A 251 -12.22 7.89 -16.71
C PHE A 251 -10.84 7.20 -16.66
N ALA A 252 -10.61 6.20 -17.53
CA ALA A 252 -9.36 5.47 -17.59
C ALA A 252 -8.21 6.33 -18.15
N GLU A 253 -8.50 7.12 -19.18
CA GLU A 253 -7.54 8.06 -19.78
C GLU A 253 -7.13 9.15 -18.78
N VAL A 254 -8.11 9.70 -18.05
CA VAL A 254 -7.85 10.72 -17.02
C VAL A 254 -7.07 10.11 -15.85
N ALA A 255 -7.39 8.87 -15.45
CA ALA A 255 -6.61 8.14 -14.43
C ALA A 255 -5.15 7.93 -14.89
N ALA A 256 -4.91 7.55 -16.15
CA ALA A 256 -3.58 7.44 -16.72
C ALA A 256 -2.82 8.76 -16.64
N GLN A 257 -3.46 9.87 -17.00
CA GLN A 257 -2.86 11.20 -16.95
C GLN A 257 -2.48 11.56 -15.50
N LYS A 258 -3.34 11.30 -14.51
CA LYS A 258 -3.05 11.56 -13.09
C LYS A 258 -1.93 10.68 -12.54
N ALA A 259 -1.86 9.42 -12.94
CA ALA A 259 -0.76 8.53 -12.57
C ALA A 259 0.56 9.00 -13.19
N LYS A 260 0.54 9.42 -14.45
CA LYS A 260 1.71 9.98 -15.16
C LYS A 260 2.23 11.26 -14.50
N GLU A 261 1.36 12.20 -14.14
CA GLU A 261 1.73 13.43 -13.43
C GLU A 261 2.49 13.13 -12.12
N LEU A 262 2.05 12.11 -11.37
CA LEU A 262 2.76 11.65 -10.16
C LEU A 262 4.07 10.94 -10.49
N GLN A 263 4.09 10.10 -11.51
CA GLN A 263 5.30 9.42 -11.97
C GLN A 263 6.38 10.43 -12.40
N GLU A 264 6.03 11.49 -13.11
CA GLU A 264 6.97 12.55 -13.52
C GLU A 264 7.59 13.25 -12.30
N GLN A 265 6.78 13.59 -11.29
CA GLN A 265 7.27 14.15 -10.03
C GLN A 265 8.19 13.16 -9.28
N MET A 266 7.82 11.88 -9.24
CA MET A 266 8.62 10.84 -8.60
C MET A 266 9.95 10.61 -9.33
N ALA A 267 9.94 10.69 -10.66
CA ALA A 267 11.16 10.59 -11.47
C ALA A 267 12.16 11.70 -11.12
N GLU A 268 11.69 12.94 -10.93
CA GLU A 268 12.54 14.06 -10.47
C GLU A 268 13.13 13.78 -9.07
N GLU A 269 12.34 13.28 -8.14
CA GLU A 269 12.83 12.94 -6.79
C GLU A 269 13.87 11.82 -6.83
N LEU A 270 13.68 10.80 -7.65
CA LEU A 270 14.64 9.69 -7.81
C LEU A 270 15.99 10.17 -8.37
N THR A 271 16.04 11.22 -9.20
CA THR A 271 17.32 11.76 -9.71
C THR A 271 18.20 12.37 -8.60
N LYS A 272 17.63 12.69 -7.45
CA LYS A 272 18.36 13.31 -6.32
C LYS A 272 19.12 12.28 -5.47
N ILE A 273 18.87 11.00 -5.64
CA ILE A 273 19.46 9.91 -4.85
C ILE A 273 20.31 8.94 -5.69
N GLY A 274 20.25 9.04 -7.03
CA GLY A 274 20.99 8.20 -7.98
C GLY A 274 22.34 8.73 -8.35
#